data_e67c770472f97c9634b7b606efdee076
#
_entry.id   e67c770472f97c9634b7b606efdee076
#
_cell.length_a   1.000
_cell.length_b   1.000
_cell.length_c   1.000
_cell.angle_alpha   90.00
_cell.angle_beta   90.00
_cell.angle_gamma   90.00
#
_symmetry.space_group_name_H-M   'P 1'
#
loop_
_entity.id
_entity.type
_entity.pdbx_description
1 polymer ?
#
loop_
_entity_poly.entity_id
_entity_poly.type
_entity_poly.pdbx_seq_one_letter_code
_entity_poly.pdbx_strand_id
1 'polypeptide(L)'
;VSLELSSIGAASPGPLALEKPPGAAPSLHMRAPVDALRYRGEAMPLTTHALASDLLIRPFDAPCGAEVIGLDLSRPLADADFARIHRAHLDHHVLVFRDMAITPAQQVEFSRRFGPLQRHVLSNFALAGHPEVLVISNIKENGKPIGLGDAGAYWHSDLSYLPTPSLGSMLHAQELPAEGGDTLFANQHRAWDALPAALKTAVDGRRAEHWYLCKYAELQRRNPWRPDLTQAQVDAVPPVAQPIVRTHPETGRKALFVSEHFTTRVPGVPEEESAALLAELFAHSTRDEFVYRHRWQPGDMVFWDNRSLMHLAGGTPDHLRRRLNRTTIEGDVPF
;
A
#
# COMPACT_ATOMS: atom_id res chain seq x y z
N VAL A 1 -11.63 59.55 2.18
CA VAL A 1 -11.23 59.85 0.81
C VAL A 1 -11.73 58.69 -0.05
N SER A 2 -12.85 58.98 -0.74
CA SER A 2 -13.47 58.08 -1.73
C SER A 2 -12.61 58.03 -2.97
N LEU A 3 -12.47 56.90 -3.61
CA LEU A 3 -12.15 56.78 -5.01
C LEU A 3 -12.90 55.62 -5.67
N GLU A 4 -13.42 55.94 -6.83
CA GLU A 4 -14.50 55.35 -7.57
C GLU A 4 -14.20 54.00 -8.24
N LEU A 5 -15.26 53.23 -8.44
CA LEU A 5 -15.39 52.08 -9.31
C LEU A 5 -15.26 52.48 -10.78
N SER A 6 -14.45 51.78 -11.56
CA SER A 6 -14.64 51.72 -13.00
C SER A 6 -14.71 50.26 -13.46
N SER A 7 -15.86 49.98 -14.03
CA SER A 7 -16.27 48.74 -14.67
C SER A 7 -15.50 48.48 -15.98
N ILE A 8 -14.96 47.29 -16.17
CA ILE A 8 -14.59 46.76 -17.47
C ILE A 8 -15.34 45.45 -17.70
N GLY A 9 -16.04 45.41 -18.82
CA GLY A 9 -17.04 44.45 -19.21
C GLY A 9 -16.53 43.02 -19.41
N ALA A 10 -17.40 42.09 -19.07
CA ALA A 10 -17.31 40.69 -19.40
C ALA A 10 -17.62 40.43 -20.87
N ALA A 11 -16.71 39.77 -21.58
CA ALA A 11 -17.00 39.13 -22.85
C ALA A 11 -17.07 37.63 -22.66
N SER A 12 -18.26 37.06 -22.89
CA SER A 12 -18.48 35.60 -22.92
C SER A 12 -17.99 35.02 -24.24
N PRO A 13 -17.28 33.90 -24.26
CA PRO A 13 -17.08 33.11 -25.49
C PRO A 13 -18.27 32.17 -25.67
N GLY A 14 -18.83 32.20 -26.89
CA GLY A 14 -19.87 31.31 -27.37
C GLY A 14 -19.40 29.85 -27.61
N PRO A 15 -20.33 28.94 -27.87
CA PRO A 15 -20.04 27.50 -27.91
C PRO A 15 -19.33 27.08 -29.18
N LEU A 16 -18.25 26.30 -29.03
CA LEU A 16 -17.55 25.65 -30.13
C LEU A 16 -18.35 24.41 -30.58
N ALA A 17 -18.66 24.40 -31.87
CA ALA A 17 -19.35 23.33 -32.58
C ALA A 17 -18.47 22.05 -32.68
N LEU A 18 -19.06 20.93 -32.42
CA LEU A 18 -18.52 19.58 -32.64
C LEU A 18 -18.63 19.23 -34.13
N GLU A 19 -17.54 19.08 -34.83
CA GLU A 19 -17.48 18.48 -36.17
C GLU A 19 -17.41 16.95 -36.06
N LYS A 20 -18.29 16.28 -36.81
CA LYS A 20 -18.31 14.82 -37.00
C LYS A 20 -17.25 14.39 -38.02
N PRO A 21 -16.58 13.26 -37.86
CA PRO A 21 -15.77 12.68 -38.92
C PRO A 21 -16.64 11.91 -39.92
N PRO A 22 -16.25 11.90 -41.25
CA PRO A 22 -16.99 11.18 -42.27
C PRO A 22 -16.68 9.70 -42.27
N GLY A 23 -17.73 8.96 -42.64
CA GLY A 23 -17.74 7.52 -42.67
C GLY A 23 -17.30 6.86 -43.98
N ALA A 24 -17.43 5.55 -43.92
CA ALA A 24 -17.57 4.55 -44.99
C ALA A 24 -16.32 3.78 -45.44
N ALA A 25 -16.37 2.52 -45.10
CA ALA A 25 -15.60 1.45 -45.73
C ALA A 25 -16.01 1.15 -47.16
N PRO A 26 -15.20 0.46 -47.93
CA PRO A 26 -15.72 -0.46 -48.90
C PRO A 26 -15.26 -1.92 -48.71
N SER A 27 -16.20 -2.77 -49.08
CA SER A 27 -16.26 -4.21 -49.03
C SER A 27 -15.27 -4.94 -49.92
N LEU A 28 -14.93 -6.13 -49.44
CA LEU A 28 -14.60 -7.41 -50.09
C LEU A 28 -14.30 -7.45 -51.59
N HIS A 29 -13.15 -8.06 -51.89
CA HIS A 29 -13.09 -9.04 -53.00
C HIS A 29 -12.17 -10.19 -52.63
N MET A 30 -12.78 -11.41 -52.59
CA MET A 30 -12.12 -12.69 -52.60
C MET A 30 -11.33 -12.92 -53.89
N ARG A 31 -10.14 -13.43 -53.81
CA ARG A 31 -9.53 -14.31 -54.84
C ARG A 31 -8.74 -15.43 -54.18
N ALA A 32 -9.01 -16.61 -54.66
CA ALA A 32 -8.42 -17.90 -54.33
C ALA A 32 -7.07 -18.12 -55.08
N PRO A 33 -6.48 -19.33 -55.04
CA PRO A 33 -5.34 -19.70 -54.19
C PRO A 33 -4.07 -19.81 -54.99
N VAL A 34 -2.91 -19.66 -54.40
CA VAL A 34 -1.59 -19.95 -55.04
C VAL A 34 -0.86 -20.98 -54.18
N ASP A 35 -0.59 -22.04 -54.84
CA ASP A 35 0.33 -23.16 -54.68
C ASP A 35 1.15 -23.36 -53.39
N ALA A 36 1.02 -24.59 -52.94
CA ALA A 36 1.83 -25.28 -51.95
C ALA A 36 3.33 -25.32 -52.30
N LEU A 37 4.12 -24.53 -51.64
CA LEU A 37 5.53 -24.80 -51.45
C LEU A 37 5.71 -25.60 -50.16
N ARG A 38 5.98 -26.91 -50.32
CA ARG A 38 6.41 -27.83 -49.27
C ARG A 38 7.75 -27.38 -48.73
N TYR A 39 7.76 -26.64 -47.61
CA TYR A 39 8.95 -26.54 -46.79
C TYR A 39 9.01 -27.75 -45.85
N ARG A 40 9.92 -28.67 -46.12
CA ARG A 40 10.36 -29.66 -45.14
C ARG A 40 11.21 -28.89 -44.09
N GLY A 41 10.57 -28.35 -43.11
CA GLY A 41 11.22 -27.86 -41.91
C GLY A 41 11.32 -29.02 -40.95
N GLU A 42 12.54 -29.51 -40.70
CA GLU A 42 12.82 -30.33 -39.54
C GLU A 42 12.40 -29.59 -38.30
N ALA A 43 11.42 -30.12 -37.59
CA ALA A 43 11.00 -29.61 -36.29
C ALA A 43 12.18 -29.83 -35.32
N MET A 44 12.94 -28.77 -35.08
CA MET A 44 13.79 -28.72 -33.89
C MET A 44 12.89 -28.90 -32.65
N PRO A 45 13.16 -29.85 -31.77
CA PRO A 45 12.43 -29.95 -30.52
C PRO A 45 12.78 -28.71 -29.69
N LEU A 46 11.85 -27.79 -29.57
CA LEU A 46 11.83 -26.78 -28.50
C LEU A 46 11.60 -27.50 -27.18
N THR A 47 12.60 -28.20 -26.70
CA THR A 47 12.70 -28.61 -25.31
C THR A 47 13.08 -27.36 -24.50
N THR A 48 12.16 -26.44 -24.33
CA THR A 48 12.17 -25.56 -23.16
C THR A 48 11.90 -26.48 -21.97
N HIS A 49 12.95 -27.08 -21.41
CA HIS A 49 12.91 -27.45 -20.01
C HIS A 49 12.70 -26.11 -19.25
N ALA A 50 11.47 -25.75 -18.99
CA ALA A 50 11.17 -24.87 -17.89
C ALA A 50 11.71 -25.61 -16.66
N LEU A 51 12.91 -25.23 -16.20
CA LEU A 51 13.41 -25.68 -14.92
C LEU A 51 12.28 -25.42 -13.93
N ALA A 52 11.81 -26.48 -13.27
CA ALA A 52 10.80 -26.32 -12.24
C ALA A 52 11.32 -25.26 -11.26
N SER A 53 10.55 -24.21 -11.05
CA SER A 53 10.95 -23.16 -10.13
C SER A 53 11.06 -23.76 -8.73
N ASP A 54 12.18 -23.53 -8.06
CA ASP A 54 12.41 -23.93 -6.67
C ASP A 54 11.57 -23.08 -5.68
N LEU A 55 10.73 -22.16 -6.17
CA LEU A 55 9.89 -21.30 -5.38
C LEU A 55 8.86 -22.12 -4.59
N LEU A 56 8.89 -22.01 -3.28
CA LEU A 56 7.92 -22.63 -2.36
C LEU A 56 7.21 -21.56 -1.54
N ILE A 57 5.89 -21.67 -1.44
CA ILE A 57 5.04 -20.86 -0.54
C ILE A 57 4.69 -21.72 0.66
N ARG A 58 5.09 -21.28 1.86
CA ARG A 58 4.83 -21.97 3.13
C ARG A 58 3.97 -21.10 4.03
N PRO A 59 2.64 -21.38 4.14
CA PRO A 59 1.76 -20.64 5.04
C PRO A 59 2.22 -20.75 6.49
N PHE A 60 1.98 -19.69 7.28
CA PHE A 60 2.17 -19.72 8.72
C PHE A 60 0.93 -20.28 9.42
N ASP A 61 1.12 -20.91 10.59
CA ASP A 61 0.04 -21.22 11.51
C ASP A 61 -0.33 -19.92 12.28
N ALA A 62 -0.95 -18.99 11.55
CA ALA A 62 -1.29 -17.65 12.03
C ALA A 62 -2.50 -17.08 11.24
N PRO A 63 -3.12 -15.99 11.72
CA PRO A 63 -4.26 -15.37 11.02
C PRO A 63 -3.97 -14.90 9.60
N CYS A 64 -2.71 -14.63 9.28
CA CYS A 64 -2.20 -14.29 7.94
C CYS A 64 -0.70 -14.58 7.88
N GLY A 65 -0.17 -14.58 6.67
CA GLY A 65 1.25 -14.67 6.38
C GLY A 65 1.68 -16.01 5.80
N ALA A 66 2.67 -15.93 4.91
CA ALA A 66 3.39 -17.06 4.35
C ALA A 66 4.86 -16.69 4.12
N GLU A 67 5.73 -17.68 4.19
CA GLU A 67 7.12 -17.55 3.79
C GLU A 67 7.26 -17.93 2.31
N VAL A 68 8.01 -17.13 1.57
CA VAL A 68 8.41 -17.40 0.18
C VAL A 68 9.86 -17.83 0.18
N ILE A 69 10.10 -19.07 -0.20
CA ILE A 69 11.41 -19.72 -0.21
C ILE A 69 11.87 -19.88 -1.65
N GLY A 70 13.18 -19.73 -1.92
CA GLY A 70 13.78 -19.95 -3.24
C GLY A 70 13.66 -18.76 -4.20
N LEU A 71 13.24 -17.59 -3.73
CA LEU A 71 13.26 -16.37 -4.53
C LEU A 71 14.69 -15.85 -4.68
N ASP A 72 15.13 -15.67 -5.93
CA ASP A 72 16.42 -15.06 -6.27
C ASP A 72 16.18 -13.81 -7.14
N LEU A 73 16.34 -12.63 -6.54
CA LEU A 73 16.23 -11.34 -7.23
C LEU A 73 17.56 -10.82 -7.81
N SER A 74 18.63 -11.61 -7.79
CA SER A 74 19.86 -11.31 -8.54
C SER A 74 19.68 -11.52 -10.05
N ARG A 75 18.61 -12.20 -10.44
CA ARG A 75 18.22 -12.51 -11.83
C ARG A 75 16.79 -11.97 -12.09
N PRO A 76 16.43 -11.74 -13.36
CA PRO A 76 15.07 -11.40 -13.72
C PRO A 76 14.07 -12.48 -13.24
N LEU A 77 13.04 -12.07 -12.52
CA LEU A 77 11.99 -12.97 -12.05
C LEU A 77 11.07 -13.38 -13.21
N ALA A 78 10.93 -14.69 -13.42
CA ALA A 78 10.02 -15.25 -14.42
C ALA A 78 8.57 -14.88 -14.12
N ASP A 79 7.75 -14.64 -15.16
CA ASP A 79 6.33 -14.25 -14.99
C ASP A 79 5.52 -15.34 -14.28
N ALA A 80 5.83 -16.61 -14.48
CA ALA A 80 5.18 -17.71 -13.78
C ALA A 80 5.43 -17.67 -12.26
N ASP A 81 6.66 -17.37 -11.84
CA ASP A 81 7.00 -17.23 -10.43
C ASP A 81 6.40 -15.98 -9.82
N PHE A 82 6.40 -14.86 -10.56
CA PHE A 82 5.70 -13.67 -10.14
C PHE A 82 4.21 -13.94 -9.94
N ALA A 83 3.54 -14.64 -10.86
CA ALA A 83 2.12 -14.96 -10.72
C ALA A 83 1.85 -15.83 -9.46
N ARG A 84 2.76 -16.74 -9.11
CA ARG A 84 2.67 -17.54 -7.88
C ARG A 84 2.83 -16.66 -6.63
N ILE A 85 3.79 -15.73 -6.63
CA ILE A 85 4.00 -14.79 -5.52
C ILE A 85 2.79 -13.85 -5.39
N HIS A 86 2.29 -13.32 -6.50
CA HIS A 86 1.10 -12.46 -6.51
C HIS A 86 -0.13 -13.20 -5.95
N ARG A 87 -0.36 -14.43 -6.39
CA ARG A 87 -1.43 -15.26 -5.84
C ARG A 87 -1.26 -15.51 -4.34
N ALA A 88 -0.05 -15.84 -3.89
CA ALA A 88 0.25 -16.02 -2.48
C ALA A 88 0.01 -14.73 -1.66
N HIS A 89 0.31 -13.55 -2.22
CA HIS A 89 0.02 -12.27 -1.59
C HIS A 89 -1.49 -12.07 -1.37
N LEU A 90 -2.32 -12.41 -2.34
CA LEU A 90 -3.78 -12.35 -2.23
C LEU A 90 -4.35 -13.36 -1.23
N ASP A 91 -3.76 -14.56 -1.15
CA ASP A 91 -4.25 -15.62 -0.28
C ASP A 91 -3.81 -15.46 1.18
N HIS A 92 -2.58 -14.94 1.41
CA HIS A 92 -1.96 -14.86 2.73
C HIS A 92 -1.77 -13.45 3.28
N HIS A 93 -1.93 -12.42 2.48
CA HIS A 93 -1.89 -10.98 2.83
C HIS A 93 -0.53 -10.45 3.32
N VAL A 94 0.33 -11.28 3.89
CA VAL A 94 1.71 -10.97 4.28
C VAL A 94 2.64 -12.02 3.68
N LEU A 95 3.66 -11.60 2.93
CA LEU A 95 4.72 -12.47 2.45
C LEU A 95 6.04 -12.11 3.12
N VAL A 96 6.74 -13.11 3.61
CA VAL A 96 8.05 -12.99 4.24
C VAL A 96 9.06 -13.68 3.34
N PHE A 97 10.06 -12.93 2.87
CA PHE A 97 11.20 -13.40 2.10
C PHE A 97 12.41 -13.35 3.04
N ARG A 98 13.02 -14.52 3.29
CA ARG A 98 14.15 -14.63 4.21
C ARG A 98 15.48 -14.41 3.51
N ASP A 99 16.45 -13.88 4.27
CA ASP A 99 17.85 -13.80 3.87
C ASP A 99 18.07 -13.11 2.51
N MET A 100 17.34 -12.02 2.26
CA MET A 100 17.36 -11.29 1.00
C MET A 100 18.59 -10.37 0.93
N ALA A 101 19.64 -10.81 0.23
CA ALA A 101 20.84 -10.00 -0.05
C ALA A 101 20.63 -9.16 -1.32
N ILE A 102 19.72 -8.18 -1.28
CA ILE A 102 19.36 -7.36 -2.44
C ILE A 102 19.76 -5.88 -2.28
N THR A 103 20.04 -5.25 -3.40
CA THR A 103 20.26 -3.80 -3.47
C THR A 103 18.94 -3.03 -3.44
N PRO A 104 18.94 -1.73 -3.09
CA PRO A 104 17.75 -0.88 -3.19
C PRO A 104 17.14 -0.84 -4.61
N ALA A 105 17.97 -0.92 -5.65
CA ALA A 105 17.50 -0.98 -7.04
C ALA A 105 16.70 -2.26 -7.32
N GLN A 106 17.17 -3.41 -6.84
CA GLN A 106 16.46 -4.69 -6.96
C GLN A 106 15.15 -4.71 -6.17
N GLN A 107 15.13 -4.11 -4.96
CA GLN A 107 13.89 -3.93 -4.21
C GLN A 107 12.88 -3.07 -5.00
N VAL A 108 13.32 -1.96 -5.59
CA VAL A 108 12.48 -1.08 -6.42
C VAL A 108 11.95 -1.83 -7.64
N GLU A 109 12.81 -2.56 -8.36
CA GLU A 109 12.42 -3.34 -9.54
C GLU A 109 11.39 -4.41 -9.20
N PHE A 110 11.61 -5.18 -8.14
CA PHE A 110 10.65 -6.18 -7.67
C PHE A 110 9.32 -5.56 -7.26
N SER A 111 9.35 -4.47 -6.49
CA SER A 111 8.14 -3.77 -6.06
C SER A 111 7.30 -3.25 -7.24
N ARG A 112 7.96 -2.78 -8.31
CA ARG A 112 7.29 -2.29 -9.53
C ARG A 112 6.52 -3.37 -10.30
N ARG A 113 6.82 -4.65 -10.06
CA ARG A 113 6.02 -5.75 -10.63
C ARG A 113 4.57 -5.75 -10.14
N PHE A 114 4.30 -5.18 -8.95
CA PHE A 114 2.97 -5.08 -8.36
C PHE A 114 2.24 -3.78 -8.73
N GLY A 115 2.94 -2.77 -9.22
CA GLY A 115 2.37 -1.50 -9.64
C GLY A 115 3.35 -0.31 -9.56
N PRO A 116 2.91 0.90 -9.92
CA PRO A 116 3.69 2.13 -9.75
C PRO A 116 4.09 2.33 -8.28
N LEU A 117 5.25 2.96 -8.06
CA LEU A 117 5.73 3.23 -6.71
C LEU A 117 5.49 4.67 -6.31
N GLN A 118 4.97 4.85 -5.12
CA GLN A 118 4.70 6.14 -4.53
C GLN A 118 5.96 6.75 -3.91
N ARG A 119 6.09 8.08 -4.02
CA ARG A 119 7.08 8.86 -3.29
C ARG A 119 6.43 9.48 -2.06
N HIS A 120 7.06 9.28 -0.91
CA HIS A 120 6.51 9.78 0.35
C HIS A 120 6.58 11.31 0.43
N VAL A 121 5.59 11.94 1.08
CA VAL A 121 5.52 13.41 1.29
C VAL A 121 6.75 13.95 2.06
N LEU A 122 7.31 13.16 2.98
CA LEU A 122 8.55 13.48 3.69
C LEU A 122 9.77 12.99 2.89
N SER A 123 10.00 13.60 1.73
CA SER A 123 11.07 13.22 0.78
C SER A 123 12.48 13.38 1.33
N ASN A 124 12.68 14.15 2.42
CA ASN A 124 13.95 14.28 3.14
C ASN A 124 14.43 12.97 3.79
N PHE A 125 13.55 11.98 3.94
CA PHE A 125 13.91 10.63 4.42
C PHE A 125 13.99 9.60 3.28
N ALA A 126 13.93 10.03 2.03
CA ALA A 126 14.19 9.15 0.89
C ALA A 126 15.67 8.74 0.85
N LEU A 127 15.92 7.51 0.46
CA LEU A 127 17.28 6.99 0.29
C LEU A 127 17.97 7.71 -0.86
N ALA A 128 19.21 8.18 -0.64
CA ALA A 128 20.00 8.86 -1.67
C ALA A 128 20.12 8.00 -2.94
N GLY A 129 19.78 8.58 -4.09
CA GLY A 129 19.75 7.88 -5.39
C GLY A 129 18.52 7.00 -5.65
N HIS A 130 17.64 6.82 -4.66
CA HIS A 130 16.43 6.00 -4.77
C HIS A 130 15.22 6.70 -4.14
N PRO A 131 14.61 7.69 -4.81
CA PRO A 131 13.54 8.51 -4.24
C PRO A 131 12.25 7.74 -3.92
N GLU A 132 12.08 6.53 -4.46
CA GLU A 132 10.98 5.61 -4.15
C GLU A 132 11.21 4.79 -2.86
N VAL A 133 12.41 4.84 -2.30
CA VAL A 133 12.77 4.12 -1.07
C VAL A 133 12.76 5.08 0.10
N LEU A 134 11.83 4.91 1.03
CA LEU A 134 11.80 5.64 2.30
C LEU A 134 12.60 4.88 3.35
N VAL A 135 13.49 5.58 4.06
CA VAL A 135 14.23 5.02 5.19
C VAL A 135 13.36 5.08 6.45
N ILE A 136 13.06 3.92 7.03
CA ILE A 136 12.37 3.78 8.31
C ILE A 136 13.44 3.47 9.36
N SER A 137 13.73 4.42 10.27
CA SER A 137 14.84 4.29 11.20
C SER A 137 14.71 5.20 12.41
N ASN A 138 15.06 4.69 13.59
CA ASN A 138 15.23 5.47 14.82
C ASN A 138 16.67 6.03 15.00
N ILE A 139 17.57 5.74 14.06
CA ILE A 139 18.97 6.13 14.13
C ILE A 139 19.13 7.63 13.88
N LYS A 140 20.01 8.25 14.66
CA LYS A 140 20.44 9.63 14.45
C LYS A 140 21.94 9.67 14.15
N GLU A 141 22.32 10.41 13.12
CA GLU A 141 23.72 10.72 12.80
C GLU A 141 23.97 12.22 13.01
N ASN A 142 24.98 12.55 13.80
CA ASN A 142 25.26 13.94 14.19
C ASN A 142 24.01 14.66 14.78
N GLY A 143 23.20 13.95 15.57
CA GLY A 143 21.98 14.46 16.20
C GLY A 143 20.77 14.59 15.26
N LYS A 144 20.89 14.26 13.97
CA LYS A 144 19.80 14.33 12.99
C LYS A 144 19.26 12.94 12.64
N PRO A 145 17.92 12.75 12.58
CA PRO A 145 17.35 11.48 12.13
C PRO A 145 17.77 11.16 10.68
N ILE A 146 18.16 9.92 10.42
CA ILE A 146 18.48 9.45 9.07
C ILE A 146 17.23 8.86 8.36
N GLY A 147 16.13 8.68 9.08
CA GLY A 147 14.89 8.11 8.59
C GLY A 147 13.70 8.50 9.45
N LEU A 148 12.52 8.03 9.07
CA LEU A 148 11.28 8.25 9.80
C LEU A 148 11.19 7.24 10.97
N GLY A 149 11.45 7.70 12.19
CA GLY A 149 11.61 6.84 13.37
C GLY A 149 10.27 6.45 14.04
N ASP A 150 9.23 7.25 13.86
CA ASP A 150 7.91 7.06 14.46
C ASP A 150 6.83 6.54 13.49
N ALA A 151 7.26 6.05 12.31
CA ALA A 151 6.35 5.42 11.36
C ALA A 151 5.71 4.18 11.99
N GLY A 152 4.39 4.10 11.91
CA GLY A 152 3.66 2.94 12.41
C GLY A 152 3.43 2.90 13.92
N ALA A 153 3.54 4.02 14.65
CA ALA A 153 3.35 4.08 16.10
C ALA A 153 1.92 3.75 16.57
N TYR A 154 0.96 3.70 15.67
CA TYR A 154 -0.44 3.31 15.91
C TYR A 154 -0.89 2.32 14.85
N TRP A 155 -1.92 1.52 15.13
CA TRP A 155 -2.55 0.67 14.14
C TRP A 155 -3.06 1.48 12.95
N HIS A 156 -2.65 1.11 11.73
CA HIS A 156 -3.02 1.81 10.50
C HIS A 156 -2.93 0.93 9.25
N SER A 157 -3.57 1.41 8.19
CA SER A 157 -3.29 0.99 6.81
C SER A 157 -2.60 2.16 6.11
N ASP A 158 -1.52 1.90 5.38
CA ASP A 158 -0.70 2.96 4.77
C ASP A 158 -1.52 3.85 3.85
N LEU A 159 -1.38 5.17 4.05
CA LEU A 159 -1.94 6.22 3.20
C LEU A 159 -3.46 6.21 3.07
N SER A 160 -4.18 5.60 4.03
CA SER A 160 -5.64 5.57 4.03
C SER A 160 -6.30 6.95 4.03
N TYR A 161 -5.51 8.00 4.34
CA TYR A 161 -5.90 9.41 4.26
C TYR A 161 -5.80 10.03 2.85
N LEU A 162 -5.40 9.26 1.83
CA LEU A 162 -5.39 9.68 0.43
C LEU A 162 -6.62 9.13 -0.30
N PRO A 163 -7.10 9.79 -1.38
CA PRO A 163 -8.17 9.26 -2.22
C PRO A 163 -7.87 7.87 -2.79
N THR A 164 -6.58 7.62 -3.09
CA THR A 164 -6.03 6.33 -3.55
C THR A 164 -4.98 5.85 -2.55
N PRO A 165 -5.38 5.12 -1.49
CA PRO A 165 -4.45 4.51 -0.55
C PRO A 165 -3.48 3.55 -1.22
N SER A 166 -2.37 3.19 -0.55
CA SER A 166 -1.44 2.23 -1.12
C SER A 166 -2.03 0.83 -1.23
N LEU A 167 -1.65 0.10 -2.29
CA LEU A 167 -1.91 -1.33 -2.43
C LEU A 167 -1.20 -2.10 -1.32
N GLY A 168 0.08 -1.86 -1.17
CA GLY A 168 0.93 -2.55 -0.22
C GLY A 168 2.28 -1.87 -0.06
N SER A 169 3.05 -2.33 0.92
CA SER A 169 4.41 -1.85 1.15
C SER A 169 5.36 -3.01 1.38
N MET A 170 6.61 -2.85 0.92
CA MET A 170 7.71 -3.77 1.19
C MET A 170 8.71 -3.11 2.12
N LEU A 171 9.04 -3.79 3.22
CA LEU A 171 10.13 -3.41 4.13
C LEU A 171 11.27 -4.41 3.99
N HIS A 172 12.48 -3.93 3.75
CA HIS A 172 13.70 -4.74 3.71
C HIS A 172 14.61 -4.36 4.87
N ALA A 173 14.96 -5.34 5.71
CA ALA A 173 15.78 -5.15 6.90
C ALA A 173 17.23 -4.84 6.53
N GLN A 174 17.75 -3.71 7.04
CA GLN A 174 19.13 -3.28 6.86
C GLN A 174 19.93 -3.37 8.18
N GLU A 175 19.32 -2.96 9.29
CA GLU A 175 19.88 -3.03 10.62
C GLU A 175 18.75 -3.34 11.60
N LEU A 176 18.91 -4.36 12.43
CA LEU A 176 17.91 -4.83 13.37
C LEU A 176 18.40 -4.74 14.81
N PRO A 177 17.52 -4.38 15.77
CA PRO A 177 17.85 -4.41 17.18
C PRO A 177 17.95 -5.86 17.69
N ALA A 178 18.69 -6.08 18.76
CA ALA A 178 18.78 -7.39 19.43
C ALA A 178 17.45 -7.80 20.07
N GLU A 179 16.60 -6.81 20.41
CA GLU A 179 15.27 -7.03 21.00
C GLU A 179 14.28 -5.95 20.53
N GLY A 180 13.01 -6.26 20.50
CA GLY A 180 11.96 -5.37 19.99
C GLY A 180 12.00 -5.21 18.47
N GLY A 181 11.37 -4.15 17.95
CA GLY A 181 11.33 -3.86 16.52
C GLY A 181 10.38 -4.75 15.70
N ASP A 182 9.60 -5.61 16.33
CA ASP A 182 8.60 -6.45 15.65
C ASP A 182 7.61 -5.61 14.85
N THR A 183 6.97 -6.23 13.88
CA THR A 183 5.81 -5.64 13.18
C THR A 183 4.60 -6.56 13.35
N LEU A 184 3.47 -5.97 13.73
CA LEU A 184 2.22 -6.68 13.91
C LEU A 184 1.30 -6.40 12.72
N PHE A 185 0.58 -7.43 12.25
CA PHE A 185 -0.36 -7.34 11.14
C PHE A 185 -1.71 -7.90 11.58
N ALA A 186 -2.78 -7.11 11.48
CA ALA A 186 -4.14 -7.50 11.84
C ALA A 186 -4.97 -7.76 10.57
N ASN A 187 -5.47 -8.99 10.42
CA ASN A 187 -6.26 -9.44 9.27
C ASN A 187 -7.67 -8.85 9.29
N GLN A 188 -7.93 -7.87 8.44
CA GLN A 188 -9.19 -7.15 8.41
C GLN A 188 -10.32 -7.91 7.70
N HIS A 189 -10.00 -8.92 6.88
CA HIS A 189 -11.01 -9.86 6.38
C HIS A 189 -11.57 -10.71 7.53
N ARG A 190 -10.70 -11.30 8.38
CA ARG A 190 -11.13 -12.06 9.56
C ARG A 190 -11.87 -11.18 10.56
N ALA A 191 -11.40 -9.95 10.77
CA ALA A 191 -12.08 -9.00 11.64
C ALA A 191 -13.50 -8.68 11.11
N TRP A 192 -13.68 -8.49 9.81
CA TRP A 192 -15.00 -8.34 9.20
C TRP A 192 -15.87 -9.59 9.35
N ASP A 193 -15.31 -10.77 9.05
CA ASP A 193 -16.06 -12.02 9.12
C ASP A 193 -16.61 -12.28 10.52
N ALA A 194 -15.81 -11.99 11.57
CA ALA A 194 -16.14 -12.14 12.98
C ALA A 194 -16.90 -10.95 13.59
N LEU A 195 -17.13 -9.87 12.85
CA LEU A 195 -17.83 -8.69 13.36
C LEU A 195 -19.28 -9.03 13.75
N PRO A 196 -19.75 -8.65 14.95
CA PRO A 196 -21.13 -8.88 15.38
C PRO A 196 -22.17 -8.31 14.38
N ALA A 197 -23.28 -9.01 14.20
CA ALA A 197 -24.31 -8.63 13.22
C ALA A 197 -24.85 -7.20 13.44
N ALA A 198 -24.99 -6.76 14.69
CA ALA A 198 -25.39 -5.40 15.03
C ALA A 198 -24.41 -4.35 14.50
N LEU A 199 -23.10 -4.61 14.64
CA LEU A 199 -22.06 -3.71 14.13
C LEU A 199 -21.99 -3.77 12.59
N LYS A 200 -22.15 -4.96 11.96
CA LYS A 200 -22.26 -5.06 10.50
C LYS A 200 -23.37 -4.18 9.96
N THR A 201 -24.55 -4.22 10.61
CA THR A 201 -25.68 -3.36 10.24
C THR A 201 -25.36 -1.87 10.48
N ALA A 202 -24.71 -1.55 11.60
CA ALA A 202 -24.37 -0.17 11.93
C ALA A 202 -23.37 0.48 10.94
N VAL A 203 -22.52 -0.31 10.29
CA VAL A 203 -21.49 0.20 9.37
C VAL A 203 -21.82 0.00 7.88
N ASP A 204 -22.91 -0.69 7.56
CA ASP A 204 -23.28 -1.03 6.18
C ASP A 204 -23.47 0.23 5.33
N GLY A 205 -22.74 0.30 4.22
CA GLY A 205 -22.75 1.43 3.30
C GLY A 205 -22.21 2.75 3.87
N ARG A 206 -21.72 2.78 5.12
CA ARG A 206 -21.20 4.00 5.73
C ARG A 206 -19.75 4.25 5.35
N ARG A 207 -19.38 5.53 5.42
CA ARG A 207 -18.01 6.02 5.24
C ARG A 207 -17.51 6.64 6.53
N ALA A 208 -16.20 6.56 6.76
CA ALA A 208 -15.50 7.28 7.82
C ALA A 208 -14.50 8.27 7.22
N GLU A 209 -14.26 9.35 7.90
CA GLU A 209 -13.29 10.36 7.51
C GLU A 209 -11.90 9.94 7.97
N HIS A 210 -10.93 9.93 7.05
CA HIS A 210 -9.52 9.67 7.31
C HIS A 210 -8.72 10.94 7.09
N TRP A 211 -7.82 11.26 8.02
CA TRP A 211 -7.03 12.47 7.98
C TRP A 211 -5.60 12.25 8.47
N TYR A 212 -4.65 12.72 7.69
CA TYR A 212 -3.23 12.61 8.02
C TYR A 212 -2.87 13.26 9.37
N LEU A 213 -3.54 14.38 9.72
CA LEU A 213 -3.24 15.14 10.92
C LEU A 213 -3.92 14.61 12.19
N CYS A 214 -4.71 13.53 12.12
CA CYS A 214 -5.44 12.98 13.26
C CYS A 214 -4.55 12.78 14.52
N LYS A 215 -3.38 12.20 14.36
CA LYS A 215 -2.42 11.98 15.47
C LYS A 215 -1.14 12.84 15.37
N TYR A 216 -1.08 13.79 14.42
CA TYR A 216 0.16 14.51 14.12
C TYR A 216 0.67 15.32 15.33
N ALA A 217 -0.19 16.08 15.99
CA ALA A 217 0.18 16.88 17.17
C ALA A 217 0.62 16.02 18.37
N GLU A 218 0.06 14.81 18.53
CA GLU A 218 0.49 13.86 19.55
C GLU A 218 1.85 13.29 19.22
N LEU A 219 2.08 12.93 17.96
CA LEU A 219 3.39 12.46 17.49
C LEU A 219 4.48 13.53 17.64
N GLN A 220 4.18 14.82 17.38
CA GLN A 220 5.13 15.90 17.60
C GLN A 220 5.49 16.07 19.08
N ARG A 221 4.52 15.96 19.99
CA ARG A 221 4.79 16.02 21.45
C ARG A 221 5.72 14.89 21.90
N ARG A 222 5.55 13.67 21.35
CA ARG A 222 6.42 12.53 21.65
C ARG A 222 7.77 12.61 20.97
N ASN A 223 7.82 13.22 19.79
CA ASN A 223 8.97 13.30 18.92
C ASN A 223 9.25 14.75 18.50
N PRO A 224 9.92 15.56 19.35
CA PRO A 224 10.18 16.99 19.07
C PRO A 224 11.00 17.27 17.80
N TRP A 225 11.63 16.24 17.22
CA TRP A 225 12.34 16.33 15.94
C TRP A 225 11.39 16.32 14.72
N ARG A 226 10.12 15.96 14.92
CA ARG A 226 9.12 15.93 13.83
C ARG A 226 8.83 17.37 13.40
N PRO A 227 8.98 17.72 12.10
CA PRO A 227 8.85 19.09 11.65
C PRO A 227 7.41 19.62 11.78
N ASP A 228 7.26 20.91 11.90
CA ASP A 228 5.98 21.55 11.61
C ASP A 228 5.67 21.42 10.14
N LEU A 229 4.39 21.19 9.85
CA LEU A 229 3.93 21.16 8.45
C LEU A 229 3.68 22.59 7.97
N THR A 230 4.11 22.89 6.76
CA THR A 230 3.71 24.11 6.07
C THR A 230 2.23 24.06 5.72
N GLN A 231 1.57 25.23 5.55
CA GLN A 231 0.17 25.28 5.12
C GLN A 231 -0.07 24.51 3.82
N ALA A 232 0.85 24.60 2.85
CA ALA A 232 0.78 23.83 1.60
C ALA A 232 0.79 22.32 1.81
N GLN A 233 1.54 21.81 2.81
CA GLN A 233 1.54 20.39 3.15
C GLN A 233 0.24 19.95 3.83
N VAL A 234 -0.34 20.81 4.68
CA VAL A 234 -1.67 20.58 5.28
C VAL A 234 -2.74 20.56 4.21
N ASP A 235 -2.75 21.53 3.32
CA ASP A 235 -3.74 21.67 2.23
C ASP A 235 -3.64 20.51 1.21
N ALA A 236 -2.47 19.88 1.08
CA ALA A 236 -2.25 18.75 0.19
C ALA A 236 -2.85 17.42 0.71
N VAL A 237 -3.24 17.36 2.00
CA VAL A 237 -3.78 16.15 2.64
C VAL A 237 -5.09 16.46 3.39
N PRO A 238 -6.12 16.97 2.70
CA PRO A 238 -7.43 17.22 3.33
C PRO A 238 -8.04 15.90 3.81
N PRO A 239 -8.99 15.95 4.77
CA PRO A 239 -9.74 14.78 5.17
C PRO A 239 -10.44 14.10 3.98
N VAL A 240 -10.38 12.76 3.92
CA VAL A 240 -10.98 11.95 2.86
C VAL A 240 -11.98 10.97 3.45
N ALA A 241 -13.19 10.90 2.89
CA ALA A 241 -14.17 9.90 3.27
C ALA A 241 -13.87 8.56 2.59
N GLN A 242 -13.58 7.53 3.40
CA GLN A 242 -13.34 6.14 2.96
C GLN A 242 -14.49 5.21 3.39
N PRO A 243 -14.79 4.13 2.68
CA PRO A 243 -15.76 3.15 3.17
C PRO A 243 -15.26 2.53 4.48
N ILE A 244 -16.14 2.37 5.49
CA ILE A 244 -15.79 1.64 6.73
C ILE A 244 -15.51 0.17 6.41
N VAL A 245 -16.20 -0.37 5.43
CA VAL A 245 -16.02 -1.73 4.91
C VAL A 245 -15.69 -1.62 3.43
N ARG A 246 -14.44 -1.90 3.06
CA ARG A 246 -14.03 -1.93 1.65
C ARG A 246 -14.16 -3.32 1.06
N THR A 247 -14.39 -3.39 -0.24
CA THR A 247 -14.25 -4.62 -1.02
C THR A 247 -12.84 -4.69 -1.60
N HIS A 248 -12.16 -5.81 -1.41
CA HIS A 248 -10.84 -6.03 -1.99
C HIS A 248 -10.98 -6.21 -3.52
N PRO A 249 -10.29 -5.40 -4.35
CA PRO A 249 -10.58 -5.32 -5.79
C PRO A 249 -10.28 -6.61 -6.56
N GLU A 250 -9.32 -7.42 -6.11
CA GLU A 250 -8.93 -8.64 -6.81
C GLU A 250 -9.59 -9.91 -6.25
N THR A 251 -9.96 -9.92 -4.97
CA THR A 251 -10.54 -11.13 -4.34
C THR A 251 -12.04 -11.03 -4.10
N GLY A 252 -12.62 -9.82 -4.16
CA GLY A 252 -14.02 -9.56 -3.84
C GLY A 252 -14.37 -9.68 -2.35
N ARG A 253 -13.39 -9.99 -1.48
CA ARG A 253 -13.63 -10.14 -0.04
C ARG A 253 -13.80 -8.79 0.63
N LYS A 254 -14.68 -8.72 1.61
CA LYS A 254 -14.86 -7.54 2.45
C LYS A 254 -13.81 -7.48 3.57
N ALA A 255 -13.34 -6.26 3.89
CA ALA A 255 -12.41 -5.98 4.96
C ALA A 255 -12.84 -4.72 5.72
N LEU A 256 -12.64 -4.67 7.03
CA LEU A 256 -12.76 -3.42 7.78
C LEU A 256 -11.66 -2.45 7.32
N PHE A 257 -12.01 -1.17 7.16
CA PHE A 257 -11.08 -0.15 6.67
C PHE A 257 -11.17 1.12 7.50
N VAL A 258 -10.92 0.97 8.79
CA VAL A 258 -10.81 2.04 9.79
C VAL A 258 -9.59 1.81 10.65
N SER A 259 -8.97 2.88 11.16
CA SER A 259 -7.77 2.76 11.99
C SER A 259 -7.67 3.89 13.02
N GLU A 260 -7.12 3.60 14.19
CA GLU A 260 -6.89 4.59 15.23
C GLU A 260 -6.02 5.75 14.76
N HIS A 261 -5.06 5.48 13.85
CA HIS A 261 -4.10 6.49 13.41
C HIS A 261 -4.75 7.58 12.56
N PHE A 262 -5.65 7.20 11.65
CA PHE A 262 -6.12 8.13 10.62
C PHE A 262 -7.62 8.39 10.64
N THR A 263 -8.44 7.49 11.22
CA THR A 263 -9.90 7.65 11.17
C THR A 263 -10.37 8.58 12.26
N THR A 264 -11.09 9.65 11.89
CA THR A 264 -11.49 10.74 12.80
C THR A 264 -12.95 10.65 13.22
N ARG A 265 -13.86 10.40 12.28
CA ARG A 265 -15.31 10.39 12.54
C ARG A 265 -16.09 9.67 11.44
N VAL A 266 -17.35 9.38 11.73
CA VAL A 266 -18.35 8.90 10.75
C VAL A 266 -19.27 10.06 10.38
N PRO A 267 -19.18 10.65 9.18
CA PRO A 267 -20.02 11.76 8.77
C PRO A 267 -21.50 11.45 8.88
N GLY A 268 -22.30 12.42 9.36
CA GLY A 268 -23.74 12.28 9.54
C GLY A 268 -24.18 11.52 10.80
N VAL A 269 -23.21 11.14 11.65
CA VAL A 269 -23.46 10.55 12.98
C VAL A 269 -23.07 11.58 14.06
N PRO A 270 -23.83 11.73 15.16
CA PRO A 270 -23.43 12.57 16.28
C PRO A 270 -22.01 12.22 16.76
N GLU A 271 -21.26 13.22 17.22
CA GLU A 271 -19.83 13.07 17.54
C GLU A 271 -19.57 11.97 18.57
N GLU A 272 -20.35 11.96 19.65
CA GLU A 272 -20.22 10.96 20.72
C GLU A 272 -20.53 9.53 20.24
N GLU A 273 -21.60 9.37 19.44
CA GLU A 273 -21.95 8.07 18.85
C GLU A 273 -20.90 7.61 17.83
N SER A 274 -20.39 8.53 17.02
CA SER A 274 -19.31 8.26 16.06
C SER A 274 -18.04 7.80 16.77
N ALA A 275 -17.66 8.49 17.86
CA ALA A 275 -16.48 8.14 18.65
C ALA A 275 -16.64 6.75 19.31
N ALA A 276 -17.84 6.47 19.87
CA ALA A 276 -18.13 5.17 20.49
C ALA A 276 -18.07 4.03 19.45
N LEU A 277 -18.70 4.21 18.28
CA LEU A 277 -18.67 3.22 17.19
C LEU A 277 -17.23 2.96 16.70
N LEU A 278 -16.45 4.02 16.47
CA LEU A 278 -15.06 3.86 16.01
C LEU A 278 -14.19 3.18 17.09
N ALA A 279 -14.36 3.52 18.37
CA ALA A 279 -13.63 2.86 19.45
C ALA A 279 -13.92 1.36 19.51
N GLU A 280 -15.19 0.94 19.34
CA GLU A 280 -15.58 -0.46 19.29
C GLU A 280 -14.98 -1.18 18.08
N LEU A 281 -15.00 -0.53 16.89
CA LEU A 281 -14.39 -1.09 15.68
C LEU A 281 -12.86 -1.24 15.82
N PHE A 282 -12.16 -0.26 16.40
CA PHE A 282 -10.72 -0.34 16.61
C PHE A 282 -10.36 -1.47 17.57
N ALA A 283 -11.08 -1.58 18.70
CA ALA A 283 -10.86 -2.65 19.66
C ALA A 283 -11.13 -4.04 19.04
N HIS A 284 -12.20 -4.16 18.23
CA HIS A 284 -12.51 -5.40 17.55
C HIS A 284 -11.45 -5.76 16.49
N SER A 285 -11.04 -4.80 15.66
CA SER A 285 -10.15 -5.01 14.50
C SER A 285 -8.73 -5.49 14.88
N THR A 286 -8.32 -5.28 16.13
CA THR A 286 -6.97 -5.52 16.62
C THR A 286 -6.89 -6.60 17.68
N ARG A 287 -7.93 -7.45 17.80
CA ARG A 287 -7.95 -8.60 18.72
C ARG A 287 -6.84 -9.58 18.34
N ASP A 288 -6.22 -10.19 19.34
CA ASP A 288 -5.08 -11.10 19.17
C ASP A 288 -5.35 -12.24 18.19
N GLU A 289 -6.58 -12.72 18.09
CA GLU A 289 -6.99 -13.77 17.15
C GLU A 289 -6.88 -13.37 15.67
N PHE A 290 -6.76 -12.09 15.38
CA PHE A 290 -6.57 -11.55 14.01
C PHE A 290 -5.12 -11.12 13.75
N VAL A 291 -4.25 -11.17 14.77
CA VAL A 291 -2.91 -10.57 14.71
C VAL A 291 -1.83 -11.61 14.46
N TYR A 292 -1.05 -11.40 13.42
CA TYR A 292 0.24 -12.02 13.18
C TYR A 292 1.36 -11.08 13.63
N ARG A 293 2.30 -11.57 14.46
CA ARG A 293 3.50 -10.84 14.88
C ARG A 293 4.71 -11.34 14.10
N HIS A 294 5.26 -10.48 13.25
CA HIS A 294 6.50 -10.74 12.55
C HIS A 294 7.71 -10.36 13.41
N ARG A 295 8.52 -11.37 13.75
CA ARG A 295 9.83 -11.20 14.38
C ARG A 295 10.88 -11.14 13.30
N TRP A 296 11.52 -10.00 13.16
CA TRP A 296 12.49 -9.74 12.11
C TRP A 296 13.76 -10.57 12.29
N GLN A 297 14.27 -11.07 11.17
CA GLN A 297 15.59 -11.68 11.05
C GLN A 297 16.45 -10.86 10.07
N PRO A 298 17.81 -10.88 10.20
CA PRO A 298 18.68 -10.21 9.24
C PRO A 298 18.36 -10.61 7.80
N GLY A 299 18.30 -9.64 6.90
CA GLY A 299 17.97 -9.88 5.50
C GLY A 299 16.49 -10.13 5.20
N ASP A 300 15.59 -10.08 6.19
CA ASP A 300 14.15 -10.21 5.89
C ASP A 300 13.66 -9.09 4.98
N MET A 301 12.87 -9.48 3.98
CA MET A 301 11.98 -8.57 3.28
C MET A 301 10.54 -9.00 3.51
N VAL A 302 9.69 -8.07 3.95
CA VAL A 302 8.27 -8.33 4.23
C VAL A 302 7.41 -7.47 3.32
N PHE A 303 6.44 -8.11 2.64
CA PHE A 303 5.47 -7.46 1.78
C PHE A 303 4.06 -7.71 2.32
N TRP A 304 3.26 -6.66 2.50
CA TRP A 304 1.88 -6.78 3.00
C TRP A 304 0.88 -6.02 2.14
N ASP A 305 -0.37 -6.50 2.18
CA ASP A 305 -1.51 -5.95 1.47
C ASP A 305 -2.30 -4.97 2.35
N ASN A 306 -2.16 -3.67 2.10
CA ASN A 306 -2.88 -2.62 2.84
C ASN A 306 -4.40 -2.61 2.58
N ARG A 307 -4.86 -3.35 1.57
CA ARG A 307 -6.28 -3.46 1.23
C ARG A 307 -7.02 -4.44 2.14
N SER A 308 -6.27 -5.27 2.86
CA SER A 308 -6.80 -6.34 3.71
C SER A 308 -6.22 -6.36 5.13
N LEU A 309 -5.24 -5.49 5.43
CA LEU A 309 -4.53 -5.47 6.71
C LEU A 309 -4.45 -4.07 7.32
N MET A 310 -4.39 -4.04 8.66
CA MET A 310 -3.72 -2.98 9.41
C MET A 310 -2.40 -3.50 9.94
N HIS A 311 -1.46 -2.58 10.20
CA HIS A 311 -0.19 -2.95 10.82
C HIS A 311 0.24 -1.94 11.88
N LEU A 312 1.15 -2.39 12.77
CA LEU A 312 1.68 -1.63 13.90
C LEU A 312 3.17 -1.95 14.05
N ALA A 313 4.00 -0.94 14.21
CA ALA A 313 5.38 -1.11 14.65
C ALA A 313 5.40 -1.39 16.17
N GLY A 314 5.98 -2.51 16.56
CA GLY A 314 6.06 -2.95 17.98
C GLY A 314 7.01 -2.11 18.86
N GLY A 315 7.60 -1.04 18.28
CA GLY A 315 8.56 -0.18 18.96
C GLY A 315 9.98 -0.78 19.00
N THR A 316 10.95 0.10 19.09
CA THR A 316 12.38 -0.25 19.26
C THR A 316 12.91 0.53 20.45
N PRO A 317 13.60 -0.10 21.42
CA PRO A 317 14.24 0.63 22.50
C PRO A 317 15.16 1.74 21.97
N ASP A 318 15.16 2.92 22.57
CA ASP A 318 15.87 4.11 22.07
C ASP A 318 17.39 3.91 21.95
N HIS A 319 17.96 3.02 22.77
CA HIS A 319 19.40 2.72 22.77
C HIS A 319 19.79 1.67 21.70
N LEU A 320 18.82 1.03 21.05
CA LEU A 320 19.04 0.06 19.99
C LEU A 320 18.78 0.68 18.63
N ARG A 321 19.49 0.18 17.63
CA ARG A 321 19.46 0.72 16.27
C ARG A 321 18.57 -0.15 15.38
N ARG A 322 17.69 0.50 14.61
CA ARG A 322 16.84 -0.16 13.62
C ARG A 322 16.78 0.66 12.33
N ARG A 323 17.01 0.00 11.20
CA ARG A 323 16.88 0.61 9.88
C ARG A 323 16.28 -0.38 8.89
N LEU A 324 15.24 0.05 8.21
CA LEU A 324 14.57 -0.68 7.12
C LEU A 324 14.44 0.24 5.91
N ASN A 325 14.49 -0.33 4.72
CA ASN A 325 14.17 0.36 3.47
C ASN A 325 12.74 0.01 3.07
N ARG A 326 11.87 1.02 2.85
CA ARG A 326 10.47 0.84 2.44
C ARG A 326 10.23 1.29 1.01
N THR A 327 9.63 0.45 0.19
CA THR A 327 8.92 0.82 -1.04
C THR A 327 7.42 0.73 -0.80
N THR A 328 6.64 1.66 -1.39
CA THR A 328 5.18 1.70 -1.28
C THR A 328 4.58 1.67 -2.67
N ILE A 329 3.64 0.74 -2.91
CA ILE A 329 3.00 0.53 -4.21
C ILE A 329 1.68 1.30 -4.22
N GLU A 330 1.43 2.06 -5.28
CA GLU A 330 0.17 2.77 -5.48
C GLU A 330 -1.00 1.80 -5.56
N GLY A 331 -2.13 2.19 -4.98
CA GLY A 331 -3.32 1.36 -4.91
C GLY A 331 -4.50 1.93 -5.69
N ASP A 332 -5.67 1.55 -5.26
CA ASP A 332 -6.96 1.84 -5.87
C ASP A 332 -7.83 2.75 -4.99
N VAL A 333 -8.89 3.30 -5.59
CA VAL A 333 -9.95 3.99 -4.83
C VAL A 333 -10.79 2.95 -4.10
N PRO A 334 -10.89 3.00 -2.76
CA PRO A 334 -11.65 2.03 -1.98
C PRO A 334 -13.17 2.13 -2.24
N PHE A 335 -13.83 0.98 -2.39
CA PHE A 335 -15.26 0.85 -2.64
C PHE A 335 -15.91 -0.27 -1.81
#